data_fc479c8e43c0dccea4ff287998d8f60a
#
_entry.id   fc479c8e43c0dccea4ff287998d8f60a
#
_cell.length_a   1.000
_cell.length_b   1.000
_cell.length_c   1.000
_cell.angle_alpha   90.00
_cell.angle_beta   90.00
_cell.angle_gamma   90.00
#
_symmetry.space_group_name_H-M   'P 1'
#
loop_
_entity.id
_entity.type
_entity.pdbx_description
1 polymer ?
#
loop_
_entity_poly.entity_id
_entity_poly.type
_entity_poly.pdbx_seq_one_letter_code
_entity_poly.pdbx_strand_id
1 'polypeptide(L)'
;MRFCIATIRWTHENQPVAEKVWDQGGGVLCVFWHSRIGLAPACWPLDRAQPAKALISLSADGEFIAKAVARQGFPAVRGSSSNKDKAATAKGGAQALRDGLKQLKVGALAITPDGPRGPINVMAEGLPLMAKLSKAPVLFIGMSCSPAIRLNSWDKAVLPLPFGKGAIVWDRADYPEGAEIAEVVADWTPRLNAVEARADQITGLKP
;
A
#
# COMPACT_ATOMS: atom_id res chain seq x y z
N MET A 1 15.33 5.87 -8.29
CA MET A 1 14.07 6.02 -7.54
C MET A 1 14.09 7.23 -6.59
N ARG A 2 14.93 7.31 -5.53
CA ARG A 2 14.97 8.46 -4.59
C ARG A 2 15.12 9.81 -5.28
N PHE A 3 16.03 9.93 -6.25
CA PHE A 3 16.22 11.14 -7.02
C PHE A 3 14.95 11.56 -7.78
N CYS A 4 14.29 10.61 -8.46
CA CYS A 4 13.04 10.91 -9.17
C CYS A 4 11.97 11.40 -8.20
N ILE A 5 11.75 10.72 -7.08
CA ILE A 5 10.76 11.10 -6.06
C ILE A 5 11.06 12.48 -5.48
N ALA A 6 12.33 12.79 -5.19
CA ALA A 6 12.75 14.06 -4.60
C ALA A 6 12.62 15.26 -5.56
N THR A 7 12.63 15.02 -6.88
CA THR A 7 12.52 16.08 -7.90
C THR A 7 11.10 16.29 -8.42
N ILE A 8 10.15 15.44 -8.02
CA ILE A 8 8.73 15.57 -8.35
C ILE A 8 8.09 16.60 -7.40
N ARG A 9 7.28 17.49 -7.96
CA ARG A 9 6.44 18.42 -7.19
C ARG A 9 5.15 17.70 -6.80
N TRP A 10 5.04 17.33 -5.54
CA TRP A 10 3.90 16.60 -5.01
C TRP A 10 2.77 17.53 -4.59
N THR A 11 1.55 17.20 -5.00
CA THR A 11 0.30 17.79 -4.52
C THR A 11 -0.42 16.74 -3.67
N HIS A 12 -0.95 17.16 -2.54
CA HIS A 12 -1.70 16.27 -1.65
C HIS A 12 -3.18 16.69 -1.62
N GLU A 13 -4.08 15.72 -1.78
CA GLU A 13 -5.52 15.92 -1.61
C GLU A 13 -5.98 15.09 -0.39
N ASN A 14 -6.77 15.70 0.48
CA ASN A 14 -7.25 15.13 1.74
C ASN A 14 -6.13 14.73 2.75
N GLN A 15 -4.96 15.33 2.67
CA GLN A 15 -3.83 15.05 3.57
C GLN A 15 -4.18 15.15 5.06
N PRO A 16 -5.04 16.08 5.53
CA PRO A 16 -5.40 16.16 6.94
C PRO A 16 -6.00 14.88 7.52
N VAL A 17 -6.55 13.99 6.67
CA VAL A 17 -7.06 12.68 7.08
C VAL A 17 -5.90 11.77 7.52
N ALA A 18 -4.80 11.76 6.77
CA ALA A 18 -3.61 11.00 7.11
C ALA A 18 -2.87 11.61 8.31
N GLU A 19 -2.77 12.95 8.36
CA GLU A 19 -2.10 13.67 9.46
C GLU A 19 -2.74 13.37 10.81
N LYS A 20 -4.06 13.32 10.90
CA LYS A 20 -4.77 12.91 12.12
C LYS A 20 -4.38 11.51 12.58
N VAL A 21 -4.17 10.58 11.64
CA VAL A 21 -3.73 9.21 11.97
C VAL A 21 -2.28 9.20 12.42
N TRP A 22 -1.41 10.00 11.80
CA TRP A 22 -0.01 10.13 12.23
C TRP A 22 0.09 10.74 13.64
N ASP A 23 -0.66 11.79 13.91
CA ASP A 23 -0.65 12.50 15.20
C ASP A 23 -1.24 11.63 16.34
N GLN A 24 -2.18 10.72 16.03
CA GLN A 24 -2.70 9.76 16.99
C GLN A 24 -1.70 8.67 17.36
N GLY A 25 -0.72 8.39 16.49
CA GLY A 25 0.21 7.29 16.67
C GLY A 25 -0.45 5.90 16.58
N GLY A 26 0.28 4.87 17.04
CA GLY A 26 -0.21 3.49 17.01
C GLY A 26 -0.14 2.82 15.64
N GLY A 27 -0.91 1.74 15.47
CA GLY A 27 -0.93 0.98 14.22
C GLY A 27 -1.76 1.65 13.14
N VAL A 28 -1.32 1.53 11.90
CA VAL A 28 -2.08 1.96 10.72
C VAL A 28 -1.78 1.08 9.52
N LEU A 29 -2.79 0.73 8.74
CA LEU A 29 -2.67 0.05 7.46
C LEU A 29 -2.58 1.08 6.34
N CYS A 30 -1.43 1.09 5.63
CA CYS A 30 -1.19 1.94 4.47
C CYS A 30 -1.44 1.13 3.21
N VAL A 31 -2.48 1.46 2.45
CA VAL A 31 -3.01 0.62 1.39
C VAL A 31 -3.00 1.33 0.05
N PHE A 32 -2.35 0.73 -0.93
CA PHE A 32 -2.29 1.19 -2.31
C PHE A 32 -2.16 0.00 -3.26
N TRP A 33 -2.51 0.17 -4.53
CA TRP A 33 -2.39 -0.90 -5.51
C TRP A 33 -0.93 -1.24 -5.83
N HIS A 34 -0.68 -2.49 -6.21
CA HIS A 34 0.66 -3.01 -6.54
C HIS A 34 1.33 -2.19 -7.66
N SER A 35 0.56 -1.70 -8.60
CA SER A 35 1.00 -0.80 -9.67
C SER A 35 1.76 0.43 -9.18
N ARG A 36 1.55 0.88 -7.93
CA ARG A 36 2.10 2.12 -7.36
C ARG A 36 3.26 1.92 -6.38
N ILE A 37 3.78 0.70 -6.23
CA ILE A 37 4.92 0.42 -5.33
C ILE A 37 6.11 1.35 -5.61
N GLY A 38 6.37 1.70 -6.88
CA GLY A 38 7.44 2.62 -7.24
C GLY A 38 7.27 4.04 -6.69
N LEU A 39 6.06 4.46 -6.32
CA LEU A 39 5.75 5.77 -5.77
C LEU A 39 5.61 5.77 -4.24
N ALA A 40 5.42 4.61 -3.63
CA ALA A 40 5.08 4.47 -2.22
C ALA A 40 6.03 5.22 -1.25
N PRO A 41 7.34 5.32 -1.48
CA PRO A 41 8.20 6.09 -0.58
C PRO A 41 7.91 7.60 -0.53
N ALA A 42 7.13 8.14 -1.49
CA ALA A 42 6.75 9.55 -1.50
C ALA A 42 5.61 9.88 -0.52
N CYS A 43 4.81 8.90 -0.12
CA CYS A 43 3.60 9.16 0.66
C CYS A 43 3.80 9.11 2.17
N TRP A 44 4.94 8.59 2.67
CA TRP A 44 5.11 8.39 4.10
C TRP A 44 6.27 9.21 4.68
N PRO A 45 6.00 10.26 5.46
CA PRO A 45 7.04 11.10 6.07
C PRO A 45 7.67 10.37 7.26
N LEU A 46 8.93 9.92 7.10
CA LEU A 46 9.65 9.13 8.11
C LEU A 46 9.98 9.91 9.40
N ASP A 47 9.97 11.23 9.33
CA ASP A 47 10.25 12.15 10.43
C ASP A 47 9.01 12.51 11.27
N ARG A 48 7.81 12.26 10.75
CA ARG A 48 6.55 12.64 11.39
C ARG A 48 5.64 11.44 11.70
N ALA A 49 5.54 10.52 10.74
CA ALA A 49 4.63 9.39 10.84
C ALA A 49 5.23 8.20 11.60
N GLN A 50 4.40 7.24 11.98
CA GLN A 50 4.80 6.02 12.68
C GLN A 50 5.85 5.23 11.87
N PRO A 51 6.74 4.48 12.55
CA PRO A 51 7.68 3.57 11.87
C PRO A 51 6.92 2.60 10.95
N ALA A 52 7.24 2.62 9.66
CA ALA A 52 6.53 1.83 8.66
C ALA A 52 7.33 0.63 8.20
N LYS A 53 6.64 -0.51 8.01
CA LYS A 53 7.17 -1.68 7.29
C LYS A 53 6.27 -2.01 6.12
N ALA A 54 6.85 -2.61 5.08
CA ALA A 54 6.11 -3.09 3.92
C ALA A 54 5.90 -4.61 4.01
N LEU A 55 4.68 -5.07 3.77
CA LEU A 55 4.40 -6.51 3.65
C LEU A 55 4.80 -6.97 2.25
N ILE A 56 5.84 -7.80 2.17
CA ILE A 56 6.45 -8.20 0.89
C ILE A 56 6.56 -9.72 0.80
N SER A 57 6.23 -10.26 -0.38
CA SER A 57 6.24 -11.69 -0.64
C SER A 57 7.64 -12.32 -0.50
N LEU A 58 7.69 -13.64 -0.23
CA LEU A 58 8.93 -14.43 -0.15
C LEU A 58 9.51 -14.80 -1.53
N SER A 59 8.92 -14.35 -2.63
CA SER A 59 9.42 -14.59 -3.99
C SER A 59 10.77 -13.92 -4.24
N ALA A 60 11.46 -14.33 -5.32
CA ALA A 60 12.71 -13.69 -5.74
C ALA A 60 12.53 -12.21 -6.08
N ASP A 61 11.43 -11.85 -6.78
CA ASP A 61 11.07 -10.46 -7.06
C ASP A 61 10.79 -9.69 -5.75
N GLY A 62 10.10 -10.32 -4.79
CA GLY A 62 9.89 -9.76 -3.45
C GLY A 62 11.19 -9.50 -2.70
N GLU A 63 12.21 -10.34 -2.87
CA GLU A 63 13.54 -10.10 -2.26
C GLU A 63 14.20 -8.83 -2.81
N PHE A 64 14.13 -8.64 -4.13
CA PHE A 64 14.66 -7.43 -4.75
C PHE A 64 13.95 -6.17 -4.24
N ILE A 65 12.61 -6.20 -4.23
CA ILE A 65 11.79 -5.08 -3.73
C ILE A 65 12.06 -4.81 -2.25
N ALA A 66 12.14 -5.86 -1.40
CA ALA A 66 12.42 -5.71 0.03
C ALA A 66 13.75 -4.99 0.29
N LYS A 67 14.82 -5.35 -0.46
CA LYS A 67 16.11 -4.65 -0.38
C LYS A 67 16.01 -3.20 -0.86
N ALA A 68 15.26 -2.95 -1.92
CA ALA A 68 15.10 -1.61 -2.49
C ALA A 68 14.36 -0.66 -1.54
N VAL A 69 13.26 -1.11 -0.92
CA VAL A 69 12.47 -0.27 0.01
C VAL A 69 13.15 -0.13 1.37
N ALA A 70 13.88 -1.16 1.85
CA ALA A 70 14.65 -1.08 3.09
C ALA A 70 15.72 0.03 3.04
N ARG A 71 16.37 0.21 1.88
CA ARG A 71 17.34 1.31 1.66
C ARG A 71 16.68 2.69 1.68
N GLN A 72 15.37 2.78 1.60
CA GLN A 72 14.59 4.01 1.68
C GLN A 72 13.96 4.24 3.05
N GLY A 73 14.25 3.40 4.03
CA GLY A 73 13.72 3.51 5.40
C GLY A 73 12.49 2.64 5.69
N PHE A 74 12.10 1.77 4.76
CA PHE A 74 10.94 0.90 4.88
C PHE A 74 11.34 -0.58 4.95
N PRO A 75 11.72 -1.11 6.11
CA PRO A 75 12.04 -2.53 6.24
C PRO A 75 10.81 -3.41 5.94
N ALA A 76 11.04 -4.65 5.51
CA ALA A 76 9.98 -5.55 5.12
C ALA A 76 9.54 -6.49 6.25
N VAL A 77 8.22 -6.70 6.38
CA VAL A 77 7.64 -7.91 6.94
C VAL A 77 7.54 -8.92 5.80
N ARG A 78 8.23 -10.05 5.93
CA ARG A 78 8.31 -11.05 4.87
C ARG A 78 7.21 -12.09 5.02
N GLY A 79 6.39 -12.22 3.98
CA GLY A 79 5.32 -13.21 3.95
C GLY A 79 4.57 -13.16 2.64
N SER A 80 3.77 -14.17 2.33
CA SER A 80 2.92 -14.14 1.13
C SER A 80 1.51 -14.60 1.46
N SER A 81 0.53 -14.14 0.66
CA SER A 81 -0.79 -14.74 0.63
C SER A 81 -0.69 -16.23 0.30
N SER A 82 -1.45 -17.04 1.00
CA SER A 82 -1.53 -18.48 0.76
C SER A 82 -2.00 -18.78 -0.67
N ASN A 83 -1.28 -19.66 -1.34
CA ASN A 83 -1.87 -20.36 -2.50
C ASN A 83 -2.75 -21.49 -1.94
N LYS A 84 -4.02 -21.55 -2.30
CA LYS A 84 -4.97 -22.55 -1.80
C LYS A 84 -4.51 -24.00 -2.07
N ASP A 85 -3.53 -24.18 -2.98
CA ASP A 85 -3.11 -25.50 -3.48
C ASP A 85 -1.85 -26.10 -2.82
N LYS A 86 -1.22 -25.44 -1.84
CA LYS A 86 -0.03 -26.00 -1.16
C LYS A 86 -0.02 -25.69 0.33
N ALA A 87 0.01 -26.72 1.18
CA ALA A 87 0.06 -26.61 2.65
C ALA A 87 1.22 -25.73 3.19
N ALA A 88 2.37 -25.70 2.50
CA ALA A 88 3.50 -24.85 2.84
C ALA A 88 3.19 -23.34 2.64
N THR A 89 2.32 -23.00 1.70
CA THR A 89 1.93 -21.63 1.37
C THR A 89 0.86 -21.10 2.34
N ALA A 90 0.00 -21.98 2.86
CA ALA A 90 -0.95 -21.64 3.92
C ALA A 90 -0.23 -21.22 5.21
N LYS A 91 0.86 -21.92 5.57
CA LYS A 91 1.73 -21.54 6.70
C LYS A 91 2.38 -20.16 6.51
N GLY A 92 2.81 -19.82 5.29
CA GLY A 92 3.39 -18.51 4.96
C GLY A 92 2.40 -17.34 5.11
N GLY A 93 1.14 -17.53 4.71
CA GLY A 93 0.09 -16.53 4.89
C GLY A 93 -0.26 -16.27 6.36
N ALA A 94 -0.39 -17.34 7.15
CA ALA A 94 -0.64 -17.24 8.59
C ALA A 94 0.53 -16.56 9.33
N GLN A 95 1.77 -16.82 8.92
CA GLN A 95 2.94 -16.16 9.49
C GLN A 95 2.95 -14.66 9.12
N ALA A 96 2.69 -14.32 7.85
CA ALA A 96 2.59 -12.94 7.39
C ALA A 96 1.51 -12.16 8.15
N LEU A 97 0.35 -12.78 8.40
CA LEU A 97 -0.72 -12.18 9.20
C LEU A 97 -0.24 -11.91 10.65
N ARG A 98 0.37 -12.91 11.31
CA ARG A 98 0.89 -12.75 12.69
C ARG A 98 1.94 -11.65 12.78
N ASP A 99 2.89 -11.59 11.85
CA ASP A 99 3.97 -10.61 11.87
C ASP A 99 3.45 -9.21 11.47
N GLY A 100 2.47 -9.13 10.59
CA GLY A 100 1.73 -7.91 10.29
C GLY A 100 0.99 -7.36 11.52
N LEU A 101 0.26 -8.22 12.24
CA LEU A 101 -0.43 -7.85 13.48
C LEU A 101 0.55 -7.40 14.59
N LYS A 102 1.74 -8.00 14.68
CA LYS A 102 2.80 -7.52 15.59
C LYS A 102 3.29 -6.12 15.18
N GLN A 103 3.48 -5.87 13.87
CA GLN A 103 3.89 -4.56 13.39
C GLN A 103 2.84 -3.50 13.69
N LEU A 104 1.55 -3.80 13.53
CA LEU A 104 0.45 -2.89 13.81
C LEU A 104 0.28 -2.54 15.31
N LYS A 105 0.99 -3.21 16.23
CA LYS A 105 1.06 -2.77 17.62
C LYS A 105 2.01 -1.61 17.85
N VAL A 106 2.95 -1.37 16.92
CA VAL A 106 4.06 -0.42 17.10
C VAL A 106 4.18 0.59 15.96
N GLY A 107 3.44 0.43 14.86
CA GLY A 107 3.57 1.33 13.73
C GLY A 107 2.78 0.94 12.49
N ALA A 108 3.16 1.51 11.38
CA ALA A 108 2.48 1.36 10.10
C ALA A 108 2.87 0.07 9.36
N LEU A 109 1.92 -0.48 8.62
CA LEU A 109 2.13 -1.60 7.70
C LEU A 109 1.59 -1.25 6.32
N ALA A 110 2.48 -1.17 5.33
CA ALA A 110 2.10 -0.95 3.93
C ALA A 110 1.74 -2.28 3.27
N ILE A 111 0.59 -2.32 2.60
CA ILE A 111 0.02 -3.50 1.96
C ILE A 111 -0.49 -3.14 0.57
N THR A 112 -0.18 -4.00 -0.41
CA THR A 112 -0.81 -4.01 -1.74
C THR A 112 -1.85 -5.14 -1.78
N PRO A 113 -3.15 -4.82 -1.73
CA PRO A 113 -4.19 -5.81 -1.49
C PRO A 113 -4.49 -6.73 -2.69
N ASP A 114 -4.06 -6.35 -3.89
CA ASP A 114 -4.09 -7.20 -5.08
C ASP A 114 -2.94 -8.22 -5.13
N GLY A 115 -1.97 -8.10 -4.22
CA GLY A 115 -0.88 -9.05 -4.04
C GLY A 115 0.05 -9.17 -5.24
N PRO A 116 1.06 -10.08 -5.17
CA PRO A 116 2.10 -10.19 -6.20
C PRO A 116 1.68 -10.94 -7.46
N ARG A 117 0.46 -11.46 -7.52
CA ARG A 117 -0.05 -12.27 -8.66
C ARG A 117 -1.31 -11.71 -9.27
N GLY A 118 -1.87 -10.65 -8.71
CA GLY A 118 -3.13 -10.09 -9.14
C GLY A 118 -4.34 -10.99 -8.86
N PRO A 119 -5.45 -10.78 -9.52
CA PRO A 119 -5.62 -9.81 -10.63
C PRO A 119 -5.49 -8.34 -10.19
N ILE A 120 -5.07 -7.49 -11.12
CA ILE A 120 -4.86 -6.05 -10.88
C ILE A 120 -6.13 -5.40 -10.33
N ASN A 121 -5.97 -4.54 -9.31
CA ASN A 121 -7.05 -3.76 -8.70
C ASN A 121 -8.20 -4.62 -8.11
N VAL A 122 -7.90 -5.84 -7.71
CA VAL A 122 -8.84 -6.72 -7.00
C VAL A 122 -8.33 -6.96 -5.59
N MET A 123 -9.08 -6.48 -4.61
CA MET A 123 -8.70 -6.59 -3.20
C MET A 123 -8.90 -8.00 -2.66
N ALA A 124 -7.84 -8.59 -2.11
CA ALA A 124 -7.90 -9.85 -1.40
C ALA A 124 -8.42 -9.67 0.03
N GLU A 125 -9.08 -10.67 0.57
CA GLU A 125 -9.68 -10.69 1.92
C GLU A 125 -8.67 -10.51 3.07
N GLY A 126 -7.39 -10.71 2.80
CA GLY A 126 -6.32 -10.59 3.80
C GLY A 126 -6.19 -9.19 4.41
N LEU A 127 -6.47 -8.13 3.65
CA LEU A 127 -6.44 -6.76 4.16
C LEU A 127 -7.61 -6.49 5.13
N PRO A 128 -8.89 -6.72 4.78
CA PRO A 128 -9.99 -6.56 5.73
C PRO A 128 -9.86 -7.44 6.97
N LEU A 129 -9.38 -8.68 6.81
CA LEU A 129 -9.12 -9.57 7.95
C LEU A 129 -8.09 -8.97 8.90
N MET A 130 -7.00 -8.40 8.37
CA MET A 130 -5.97 -7.75 9.18
C MET A 130 -6.51 -6.51 9.90
N ALA A 131 -7.32 -5.69 9.23
CA ALA A 131 -7.99 -4.54 9.84
C ALA A 131 -8.96 -4.97 10.95
N LYS A 132 -9.79 -6.00 10.73
CA LYS A 132 -10.70 -6.59 11.72
C LYS A 132 -9.96 -7.03 12.99
N LEU A 133 -8.85 -7.73 12.83
CA LEU A 133 -8.08 -8.28 13.95
C LEU A 133 -7.23 -7.24 14.70
N SER A 134 -6.68 -6.25 13.98
CA SER A 134 -5.82 -5.22 14.57
C SER A 134 -6.60 -4.04 15.13
N LYS A 135 -7.81 -3.79 14.62
CA LYS A 135 -8.60 -2.55 14.82
C LYS A 135 -7.82 -1.28 14.41
N ALA A 136 -6.78 -1.43 13.62
CA ALA A 136 -6.01 -0.30 13.10
C ALA A 136 -6.78 0.42 12.00
N PRO A 137 -6.73 1.76 11.95
CA PRO A 137 -7.30 2.50 10.84
C PRO A 137 -6.60 2.14 9.53
N VAL A 138 -7.33 2.26 8.44
CA VAL A 138 -6.87 2.02 7.07
C VAL A 138 -6.78 3.35 6.34
N LEU A 139 -5.61 3.66 5.79
CA LEU A 139 -5.41 4.77 4.87
C LEU A 139 -5.33 4.22 3.46
N PHE A 140 -6.30 4.53 2.62
CA PHE A 140 -6.23 4.32 1.18
C PHE A 140 -5.43 5.45 0.55
N ILE A 141 -4.44 5.09 -0.26
CA ILE A 141 -3.45 6.02 -0.80
C ILE A 141 -3.41 5.88 -2.31
N GLY A 142 -4.03 6.82 -3.01
CA GLY A 142 -3.88 6.98 -4.46
C GLY A 142 -2.60 7.76 -4.76
N MET A 143 -1.76 7.22 -5.62
CA MET A 143 -0.49 7.87 -5.99
C MET A 143 -0.30 7.88 -7.49
N SER A 144 0.12 9.02 -8.04
CA SER A 144 0.41 9.16 -9.46
C SER A 144 1.51 10.18 -9.71
N CYS A 145 2.14 10.10 -10.87
CA CYS A 145 3.08 11.12 -11.33
C CYS A 145 3.14 11.20 -12.85
N SER A 146 3.56 12.35 -13.37
CA SER A 146 3.79 12.58 -14.79
C SER A 146 4.96 13.56 -14.97
N PRO A 147 5.97 13.23 -15.82
CA PRO A 147 6.05 12.02 -16.67
C PRO A 147 6.38 10.74 -15.88
N ALA A 148 5.94 9.62 -16.40
CA ALA A 148 6.19 8.30 -15.85
C ALA A 148 6.31 7.24 -16.94
N ILE A 149 6.96 6.12 -16.64
CA ILE A 149 6.97 4.93 -17.47
C ILE A 149 5.98 3.92 -16.90
N ARG A 150 5.03 3.47 -17.70
CA ARG A 150 4.14 2.37 -17.34
C ARG A 150 4.71 1.08 -17.92
N LEU A 151 5.02 0.12 -17.06
CA LEU A 151 5.59 -1.16 -17.48
C LEU A 151 4.50 -2.04 -18.13
N ASN A 152 4.93 -2.88 -19.06
CA ASN A 152 4.07 -3.94 -19.61
C ASN A 152 4.11 -5.20 -18.74
N SER A 153 3.89 -5.03 -17.43
CA SER A 153 3.77 -6.08 -16.42
C SER A 153 2.29 -6.38 -16.14
N TRP A 154 2.01 -7.45 -15.40
CA TRP A 154 0.66 -7.82 -15.01
C TRP A 154 -0.05 -6.71 -14.21
N ASP A 155 0.72 -5.98 -13.39
CA ASP A 155 0.23 -4.91 -12.52
C ASP A 155 0.29 -3.51 -13.16
N LYS A 156 0.82 -3.39 -14.39
CA LYS A 156 1.02 -2.09 -15.06
C LYS A 156 1.78 -1.09 -14.19
N ALA A 157 2.86 -1.55 -13.54
CA ALA A 157 3.64 -0.76 -12.59
C ALA A 157 4.07 0.60 -13.15
N VAL A 158 3.94 1.63 -12.33
CA VAL A 158 4.29 3.03 -12.67
C VAL A 158 5.65 3.35 -12.08
N LEU A 159 6.60 3.72 -12.93
CA LEU A 159 7.93 4.17 -12.56
C LEU A 159 8.05 5.68 -12.77
N PRO A 160 8.38 6.46 -11.72
CA PRO A 160 8.51 7.90 -11.82
C PRO A 160 9.71 8.30 -12.66
N LEU A 161 9.53 9.34 -13.48
CA LEU A 161 10.63 10.08 -14.08
C LEU A 161 10.88 11.38 -13.29
N PRO A 162 12.12 11.91 -13.33
CA PRO A 162 12.45 13.11 -12.55
C PRO A 162 11.79 14.38 -13.10
N PHE A 163 11.75 15.43 -12.26
CA PHE A 163 11.31 16.80 -12.58
C PHE A 163 9.84 16.92 -13.00
N GLY A 164 8.99 15.96 -12.58
CA GLY A 164 7.58 15.94 -12.91
C GLY A 164 6.67 16.59 -11.87
N LYS A 165 5.38 16.35 -12.05
CA LYS A 165 4.33 16.59 -11.05
C LYS A 165 3.82 15.26 -10.51
N GLY A 166 3.51 15.22 -9.22
CA GLY A 166 2.93 14.06 -8.55
C GLY A 166 1.68 14.43 -7.77
N ALA A 167 0.85 13.45 -7.51
CA ALA A 167 -0.33 13.59 -6.67
C ALA A 167 -0.42 12.42 -5.70
N ILE A 168 -0.80 12.73 -4.46
CA ILE A 168 -1.13 11.76 -3.42
C ILE A 168 -2.52 12.12 -2.89
N VAL A 169 -3.44 11.18 -3.01
CA VAL A 169 -4.84 11.33 -2.59
C VAL A 169 -5.11 10.36 -1.46
N TRP A 170 -5.69 10.87 -0.38
CA TRP A 170 -5.91 10.13 0.84
C TRP A 170 -7.39 9.88 1.09
N ASP A 171 -7.72 8.68 1.57
CA ASP A 171 -9.00 8.36 2.16
C ASP A 171 -8.79 7.47 3.39
N ARG A 172 -9.70 7.50 4.35
CA ARG A 172 -9.61 6.73 5.59
C ARG A 172 -10.84 5.85 5.76
N ALA A 173 -10.61 4.61 6.20
CA ALA A 173 -11.65 3.72 6.70
C ALA A 173 -11.23 3.12 8.04
N ASP A 174 -12.24 2.77 8.83
CA ASP A 174 -12.12 1.88 9.97
C ASP A 174 -12.94 0.62 9.66
N TYR A 175 -12.53 -0.54 10.17
CA TYR A 175 -13.29 -1.78 9.95
C TYR A 175 -14.66 -1.66 10.62
N PRO A 176 -15.79 -1.78 9.89
CA PRO A 176 -17.12 -1.64 10.47
C PRO A 176 -17.41 -2.77 11.45
N GLU A 177 -17.95 -2.44 12.62
CA GLU A 177 -18.32 -3.44 13.61
C GLU A 177 -19.43 -4.36 13.07
N GLY A 178 -19.24 -5.68 13.25
CA GLY A 178 -20.19 -6.69 12.80
C GLY A 178 -20.18 -6.99 11.31
N ALA A 179 -19.43 -6.23 10.48
CA ALA A 179 -19.42 -6.47 9.04
C ALA A 179 -18.74 -7.78 8.67
N GLU A 180 -19.21 -8.39 7.59
CA GLU A 180 -18.56 -9.55 6.96
C GLU A 180 -17.41 -9.10 6.06
N ILE A 181 -16.38 -9.94 5.95
CA ILE A 181 -15.16 -9.65 5.17
C ILE A 181 -15.50 -9.33 3.71
N ALA A 182 -16.42 -10.07 3.10
CA ALA A 182 -16.81 -9.89 1.71
C ALA A 182 -17.49 -8.53 1.47
N GLU A 183 -18.31 -8.05 2.41
CA GLU A 183 -18.96 -6.74 2.35
C GLU A 183 -17.91 -5.62 2.41
N VAL A 184 -16.91 -5.76 3.29
CA VAL A 184 -15.82 -4.80 3.42
C VAL A 184 -14.95 -4.77 2.15
N VAL A 185 -14.67 -5.91 1.53
CA VAL A 185 -13.98 -5.98 0.22
C VAL A 185 -14.78 -5.22 -0.84
N ALA A 186 -16.10 -5.41 -0.88
CA ALA A 186 -16.99 -4.76 -1.84
C ALA A 186 -17.05 -3.24 -1.66
N ASP A 187 -16.98 -2.74 -0.42
CA ASP A 187 -16.92 -1.30 -0.12
C ASP A 187 -15.51 -0.71 -0.37
N TRP A 188 -14.45 -1.36 0.08
CA TRP A 188 -13.12 -0.79 0.07
C TRP A 188 -12.44 -0.80 -1.30
N THR A 189 -12.76 -1.79 -2.14
CA THR A 189 -12.19 -1.87 -3.50
C THR A 189 -12.50 -0.63 -4.34
N PRO A 190 -13.77 -0.19 -4.48
CA PRO A 190 -14.07 1.05 -5.22
C PRO A 190 -13.49 2.31 -4.57
N ARG A 191 -13.35 2.37 -3.25
CA ARG A 191 -12.71 3.51 -2.57
C ARG A 191 -11.24 3.62 -2.94
N LEU A 192 -10.49 2.51 -2.91
CA LEU A 192 -9.08 2.50 -3.32
C LEU A 192 -8.93 2.83 -4.82
N ASN A 193 -9.83 2.34 -5.67
CA ASN A 193 -9.87 2.70 -7.08
C ASN A 193 -10.14 4.21 -7.27
N ALA A 194 -11.02 4.79 -6.48
CA ALA A 194 -11.38 6.20 -6.58
C ALA A 194 -10.20 7.12 -6.24
N VAL A 195 -9.45 6.86 -5.16
CA VAL A 195 -8.27 7.67 -4.81
C VAL A 195 -7.16 7.52 -5.85
N GLU A 196 -6.96 6.33 -6.44
CA GLU A 196 -5.98 6.13 -7.51
C GLU A 196 -6.39 6.88 -8.78
N ALA A 197 -7.63 6.72 -9.22
CA ALA A 197 -8.16 7.43 -10.40
C ALA A 197 -8.08 8.96 -10.22
N ARG A 198 -8.36 9.46 -9.01
CA ARG A 198 -8.22 10.88 -8.69
C ARG A 198 -6.77 11.36 -8.80
N ALA A 199 -5.81 10.60 -8.30
CA ALA A 199 -4.39 10.92 -8.44
C ALA A 199 -3.94 10.96 -9.91
N ASP A 200 -4.38 9.98 -10.72
CA ASP A 200 -4.12 9.94 -12.16
C ASP A 200 -4.73 11.15 -12.88
N GLN A 201 -5.94 11.55 -12.52
CA GLN A 201 -6.60 12.74 -13.08
C GLN A 201 -5.80 14.02 -12.77
N ILE A 202 -5.32 14.21 -11.52
CA ILE A 202 -4.54 15.39 -11.12
C ILE A 202 -3.23 15.47 -11.93
N THR A 203 -2.56 14.33 -12.12
CA THR A 203 -1.28 14.29 -12.84
C THR A 203 -1.43 14.24 -14.35
N GLY A 204 -2.61 13.86 -14.85
CA GLY A 204 -2.84 13.60 -16.28
C GLY A 204 -2.14 12.33 -16.76
N LEU A 205 -1.84 11.38 -15.86
CA LEU A 205 -1.33 10.08 -16.25
C LEU A 205 -2.45 9.29 -16.94
N LYS A 206 -2.22 8.94 -18.21
CA LYS A 206 -3.20 8.14 -18.97
C LYS A 206 -3.22 6.69 -18.51
N PRO A 207 -4.38 6.01 -18.60
CA PRO A 207 -4.54 4.59 -18.27
C PRO A 207 -3.58 3.66 -18.99
#